data_7100b654a7e5a0c2fdace7340a9cabf8
#
_entry.id   7100b654a7e5a0c2fdace7340a9cabf8
#
_cell.length_a   1.000
_cell.length_b   1.000
_cell.length_c   1.000
_cell.angle_alpha   90.00
_cell.angle_beta   90.00
_cell.angle_gamma   90.00
#
_symmetry.space_group_name_H-M   'P 1'
#
loop_
_entity.id
_entity.type
_entity.pdbx_description
1 polymer ?
#
loop_
_entity_poly.entity_id
_entity_poly.type
_entity_poly.pdbx_seq_one_letter_code
_entity_poly.pdbx_strand_id
1 'polypeptide(L)'
;MFDCSAATTATPGHIGCLCHGPEIRYIAERVKLRFSRRDFMTGIAAAATGVGLGTTASAQLQPPPPATARPILFTNIRLFDGTSPTLREGARVLVEGNRIKSVEDGGAEAPEEAMTIDGAGGVLMPGLIDAHTHLTFSSVPLAVALTADPNYLALRSARTAGDYLMQGFTSARDAGGPVFALQRAIDDGTIVGPRIWPAGAMISQTSGHGDFRTRHDLPRQDGDQLHFSERSGAAAIADGVDEVLRRTREQLFLGASHIKVMAGGGVTSDHDPLDSSQYTEAELRAAVDAAAGWNTYVTVHAYTPKAIRLAIAAGVRCIEHGHLADEDTARLMAEKGIWWSLQPFLDDEDAAPFPEGSPQRFSQMQVISGTDTAYELAKKHGIRTAFGTDTLFSERIAARQGAQLAKLTRWHAPAAVLRMATADNAELLALSGPRSPYTGKLGVIEADALADLLVVGGDPLADMSLIADRNNLKLIMKDGQIYKNTL
;
A
#
# COMPACT_ATOMS: atom_id res chain seq x y z
N MET A 1 31.72 -39.34 -12.98
CA MET A 1 30.80 -40.28 -13.65
C MET A 1 30.05 -41.00 -12.54
N PHE A 2 28.91 -40.50 -12.11
CA PHE A 2 28.08 -41.18 -11.11
C PHE A 2 26.96 -41.91 -11.85
N ASP A 3 27.02 -43.24 -11.73
CA ASP A 3 26.04 -44.13 -12.31
C ASP A 3 24.80 -44.19 -11.40
N CYS A 4 23.64 -43.73 -11.93
CA CYS A 4 22.38 -43.73 -11.24
C CYS A 4 21.49 -44.95 -11.50
N SER A 5 22.10 -46.08 -11.89
CA SER A 5 21.34 -47.27 -12.33
C SER A 5 21.05 -48.33 -11.26
N ALA A 6 21.36 -48.06 -9.97
CA ALA A 6 21.10 -49.02 -8.91
C ALA A 6 20.45 -48.40 -7.70
N ALA A 7 19.12 -48.51 -7.59
CA ALA A 7 18.40 -48.70 -6.30
C ALA A 7 16.89 -48.85 -6.54
N THR A 8 16.45 -50.05 -6.82
CA THR A 8 15.10 -50.52 -6.53
C THR A 8 15.11 -51.34 -5.27
N THR A 9 15.09 -50.69 -4.10
CA THR A 9 14.56 -51.26 -2.84
C THR A 9 14.33 -50.09 -1.88
N ALA A 10 13.07 -49.82 -1.57
CA ALA A 10 12.64 -48.80 -0.67
C ALA A 10 13.06 -49.18 0.79
N THR A 11 13.87 -48.33 1.39
CA THR A 11 14.02 -48.21 2.86
C THR A 11 13.63 -46.78 3.24
N PRO A 12 12.85 -46.55 4.33
CA PRO A 12 12.39 -45.20 4.72
C PRO A 12 13.59 -44.42 5.24
N GLY A 13 13.88 -43.28 4.60
CA GLY A 13 14.89 -42.35 5.10
C GLY A 13 15.83 -41.69 4.10
N HIS A 14 15.75 -41.99 2.79
CA HIS A 14 16.61 -41.33 1.80
C HIS A 14 15.85 -40.21 1.09
N ILE A 15 16.31 -38.97 1.23
CA ILE A 15 15.93 -37.82 0.41
C ILE A 15 16.35 -38.13 -1.03
N GLY A 16 15.40 -38.48 -1.90
CA GLY A 16 15.64 -38.76 -3.29
C GLY A 16 16.17 -37.52 -4.03
N CYS A 17 17.03 -37.74 -5.03
CA CYS A 17 17.53 -36.66 -5.88
C CYS A 17 16.35 -35.90 -6.51
N LEU A 18 16.28 -34.60 -6.29
CA LEU A 18 15.23 -33.68 -6.82
C LEU A 18 15.04 -33.78 -8.35
N CYS A 19 16.04 -34.28 -9.09
CA CYS A 19 15.97 -34.46 -10.55
C CYS A 19 15.04 -35.57 -11.02
N HIS A 20 14.48 -36.38 -10.14
CA HIS A 20 13.55 -37.49 -10.46
C HIS A 20 12.12 -37.27 -9.93
N GLY A 21 11.82 -36.08 -9.38
CA GLY A 21 10.46 -35.75 -8.94
C GLY A 21 9.48 -35.73 -10.13
N PRO A 22 8.22 -36.18 -9.93
CA PRO A 22 7.19 -36.18 -10.98
C PRO A 22 6.93 -34.80 -11.57
N GLU A 23 7.13 -33.73 -10.79
CA GLU A 23 6.96 -32.35 -11.23
C GLU A 23 8.03 -31.92 -12.26
N ILE A 24 9.28 -32.35 -12.08
CA ILE A 24 10.37 -32.03 -13.03
C ILE A 24 10.18 -32.81 -14.34
N ARG A 25 9.69 -34.06 -14.28
CA ARG A 25 9.34 -34.80 -15.48
C ARG A 25 8.20 -34.14 -16.26
N TYR A 26 7.18 -33.66 -15.56
CA TYR A 26 6.06 -32.96 -16.17
C TYR A 26 6.47 -31.65 -16.87
N ILE A 27 7.38 -30.89 -16.25
CA ILE A 27 7.94 -29.66 -16.83
C ILE A 27 8.82 -29.99 -18.05
N ALA A 28 9.67 -31.00 -17.95
CA ALA A 28 10.58 -31.40 -19.04
C ALA A 28 9.83 -31.96 -20.28
N GLU A 29 8.69 -32.61 -20.08
CA GLU A 29 7.85 -33.10 -21.19
C GLU A 29 7.05 -31.98 -21.88
N ARG A 30 6.63 -30.93 -21.15
CA ARG A 30 5.87 -29.80 -21.72
C ARG A 30 6.74 -28.76 -22.37
N VAL A 31 7.92 -28.52 -21.84
CA VAL A 31 8.88 -27.60 -22.44
C VAL A 31 9.75 -28.38 -23.40
N LYS A 32 9.36 -28.48 -24.66
CA LYS A 32 10.14 -29.08 -25.74
C LYS A 32 11.40 -28.27 -26.07
N LEU A 33 12.22 -27.98 -25.06
CA LEU A 33 13.51 -27.34 -25.23
C LEU A 33 14.54 -28.40 -25.58
N ARG A 34 14.95 -28.41 -26.85
CA ARG A 34 16.10 -29.18 -27.33
C ARG A 34 17.39 -28.48 -26.86
N PHE A 35 17.72 -28.60 -25.60
CA PHE A 35 19.07 -28.24 -25.13
C PHE A 35 19.98 -29.46 -25.27
N SER A 36 21.11 -29.27 -25.94
CA SER A 36 22.16 -30.31 -25.95
C SER A 36 22.85 -30.31 -24.56
N ARG A 37 23.46 -31.43 -24.15
CA ARG A 37 24.25 -31.51 -22.92
C ARG A 37 25.33 -30.44 -22.85
N ARG A 38 25.80 -29.95 -23.98
CA ARG A 38 26.82 -28.93 -24.11
C ARG A 38 26.26 -27.54 -23.77
N ASP A 39 25.03 -27.24 -24.19
CA ASP A 39 24.36 -25.96 -23.91
C ASP A 39 24.02 -25.82 -22.43
N PHE A 40 23.63 -26.93 -21.78
CA PHE A 40 23.36 -26.97 -20.34
C PHE A 40 24.65 -26.72 -19.53
N MET A 41 25.78 -27.34 -19.90
CA MET A 41 27.06 -27.16 -19.22
C MET A 41 27.63 -25.76 -19.47
N THR A 42 27.41 -25.15 -20.64
CA THR A 42 27.84 -23.79 -20.95
C THR A 42 27.03 -22.76 -20.17
N GLY A 43 25.72 -23.00 -19.98
CA GLY A 43 24.84 -22.15 -19.14
C GLY A 43 25.24 -22.14 -17.66
N ILE A 44 25.60 -23.29 -17.11
CA ILE A 44 26.10 -23.40 -15.72
C ILE A 44 27.48 -22.75 -15.57
N ALA A 45 28.38 -22.91 -16.52
CA ALA A 45 29.69 -22.27 -16.50
C ALA A 45 29.59 -20.74 -16.59
N ALA A 46 28.68 -20.21 -17.43
CA ALA A 46 28.42 -18.78 -17.53
C ALA A 46 27.80 -18.20 -16.24
N ALA A 47 26.94 -18.96 -15.54
CA ALA A 47 26.38 -18.57 -14.25
C ALA A 47 27.45 -18.60 -13.13
N ALA A 48 28.43 -19.51 -13.18
CA ALA A 48 29.48 -19.65 -12.16
C ALA A 48 30.61 -18.61 -12.30
N THR A 49 30.86 -18.07 -13.49
CA THR A 49 31.90 -17.04 -13.73
C THR A 49 31.38 -15.60 -13.54
N GLY A 50 30.06 -15.40 -13.43
CA GLY A 50 29.43 -14.12 -13.13
C GLY A 50 29.34 -13.76 -11.64
N VAL A 51 29.76 -14.65 -10.72
CA VAL A 51 29.76 -14.39 -9.26
C VAL A 51 31.14 -13.83 -8.85
N GLY A 52 31.46 -12.66 -9.35
CA GLY A 52 32.63 -11.89 -8.94
C GLY A 52 32.17 -10.54 -8.40
N LEU A 53 32.07 -10.44 -7.05
CA LEU A 53 32.09 -9.19 -6.27
C LEU A 53 31.21 -8.03 -6.80
N GLY A 54 29.92 -8.21 -6.74
CA GLY A 54 28.94 -7.12 -6.87
C GLY A 54 27.95 -7.25 -5.73
N THR A 55 27.77 -6.20 -4.95
CA THR A 55 26.73 -6.04 -3.96
C THR A 55 25.40 -6.51 -4.55
N THR A 56 24.79 -7.54 -3.98
CA THR A 56 23.47 -8.03 -4.36
C THR A 56 22.42 -7.02 -3.91
N ALA A 57 22.26 -5.95 -4.68
CA ALA A 57 20.96 -5.28 -4.78
C ALA A 57 20.03 -6.34 -5.41
N SER A 58 18.98 -6.73 -4.70
CA SER A 58 17.88 -7.49 -5.30
C SER A 58 17.39 -6.68 -6.49
N ALA A 59 17.77 -7.08 -7.71
CA ALA A 59 17.26 -6.47 -8.91
C ALA A 59 15.76 -6.79 -8.93
N GLN A 60 14.95 -5.84 -8.49
CA GLN A 60 13.54 -5.83 -8.79
C GLN A 60 13.46 -5.80 -10.32
N LEU A 61 12.86 -6.84 -10.90
CA LEU A 61 12.51 -6.87 -12.31
C LEU A 61 11.43 -5.80 -12.53
N GLN A 62 11.86 -4.55 -12.71
CA GLN A 62 10.99 -3.57 -13.33
C GLN A 62 10.78 -4.04 -14.77
N PRO A 63 9.54 -4.11 -15.26
CA PRO A 63 9.34 -4.30 -16.69
C PRO A 63 10.15 -3.20 -17.40
N PRO A 64 10.86 -3.52 -18.50
CA PRO A 64 11.53 -2.50 -19.27
C PRO A 64 10.49 -1.45 -19.65
N PRO A 65 10.80 -0.15 -19.54
CA PRO A 65 9.92 0.89 -20.03
C PRO A 65 9.57 0.53 -21.48
N PRO A 66 8.29 0.66 -21.88
CA PRO A 66 7.89 0.36 -23.25
C PRO A 66 8.83 1.11 -24.18
N ALA A 67 9.52 0.35 -25.05
CA ALA A 67 10.46 0.92 -25.99
C ALA A 67 9.72 1.97 -26.82
N THR A 68 10.19 3.24 -26.77
CA THR A 68 9.74 4.35 -27.62
C THR A 68 8.30 4.85 -27.41
N ALA A 69 7.84 5.05 -26.19
CA ALA A 69 6.71 5.94 -25.99
C ALA A 69 7.16 7.37 -26.39
N ARG A 70 6.44 8.00 -27.34
CA ARG A 70 6.71 9.39 -27.72
C ARG A 70 6.66 10.27 -26.48
N PRO A 71 7.53 11.28 -26.36
CA PRO A 71 7.40 12.28 -25.31
C PRO A 71 5.98 12.88 -25.30
N ILE A 72 5.48 13.21 -24.13
CA ILE A 72 4.15 13.82 -23.98
C ILE A 72 4.33 15.20 -23.38
N LEU A 73 3.82 16.23 -24.09
CA LEU A 73 3.86 17.61 -23.65
C LEU A 73 2.45 18.06 -23.25
N PHE A 74 2.27 18.39 -21.98
CA PHE A 74 1.05 19.03 -21.49
C PHE A 74 1.14 20.55 -21.69
N THR A 75 0.10 21.13 -22.26
CA THR A 75 -0.05 22.56 -22.52
C THR A 75 -1.44 23.04 -22.11
N ASN A 76 -1.65 24.36 -22.04
CA ASN A 76 -2.93 24.95 -21.67
C ASN A 76 -3.49 24.37 -20.36
N ILE A 77 -2.60 24.35 -19.35
CA ILE A 77 -2.88 23.85 -18.01
C ILE A 77 -2.57 24.91 -16.95
N ARG A 78 -3.22 24.80 -15.82
CA ARG A 78 -2.79 25.36 -14.54
C ARG A 78 -2.12 24.24 -13.75
N LEU A 79 -1.03 24.53 -13.06
CA LEU A 79 -0.22 23.52 -12.40
C LEU A 79 -0.37 23.60 -10.89
N PHE A 80 -0.78 22.50 -10.26
CA PHE A 80 -0.55 22.22 -8.85
C PHE A 80 0.64 21.26 -8.74
N ASP A 81 1.76 21.74 -8.22
CA ASP A 81 3.02 20.95 -8.20
C ASP A 81 3.12 19.92 -7.07
N GLY A 82 2.10 19.82 -6.21
CA GLY A 82 2.07 18.95 -5.04
C GLY A 82 2.52 19.62 -3.73
N THR A 83 3.13 20.80 -3.80
CA THR A 83 3.72 21.49 -2.63
C THR A 83 3.24 22.92 -2.46
N SER A 84 3.02 23.65 -3.53
CA SER A 84 2.65 25.06 -3.54
C SER A 84 1.19 25.25 -3.09
N PRO A 85 0.89 26.32 -2.35
CA PRO A 85 -0.49 26.60 -1.91
C PRO A 85 -1.38 27.19 -3.02
N THR A 86 -0.82 27.53 -4.17
CA THR A 86 -1.48 28.19 -5.30
C THR A 86 -1.15 27.49 -6.62
N LEU A 87 -2.02 27.69 -7.61
CA LEU A 87 -1.77 27.21 -8.96
C LEU A 87 -0.78 28.12 -9.69
N ARG A 88 0.08 27.51 -10.50
CA ARG A 88 0.98 28.19 -11.44
C ARG A 88 0.34 28.22 -12.82
N GLU A 89 0.13 29.41 -13.36
CA GLU A 89 -0.46 29.63 -14.66
C GLU A 89 0.56 29.44 -15.79
N GLY A 90 0.09 28.99 -16.97
CA GLY A 90 0.89 28.91 -18.19
C GLY A 90 2.04 27.92 -18.17
N ALA A 91 2.05 27.00 -17.21
CA ALA A 91 3.05 25.96 -17.13
C ALA A 91 2.92 24.94 -18.29
N ARG A 92 4.05 24.38 -18.67
CA ARG A 92 4.17 23.26 -19.60
C ARG A 92 4.94 22.14 -18.93
N VAL A 93 4.48 20.91 -19.09
CA VAL A 93 5.12 19.73 -18.48
C VAL A 93 5.43 18.71 -19.55
N LEU A 94 6.71 18.38 -19.70
CA LEU A 94 7.19 17.36 -20.64
C LEU A 94 7.42 16.04 -19.87
N VAL A 95 6.86 14.96 -20.38
CA VAL A 95 7.05 13.59 -19.89
C VAL A 95 7.82 12.79 -20.92
N GLU A 96 8.89 12.11 -20.50
CA GLU A 96 9.64 11.15 -21.30
C GLU A 96 9.69 9.79 -20.58
N GLY A 97 9.21 8.75 -21.23
CA GLY A 97 9.06 7.44 -20.58
C GLY A 97 8.17 7.53 -19.35
N ASN A 98 8.67 7.13 -18.20
CA ASN A 98 7.93 7.18 -16.94
C ASN A 98 8.33 8.37 -16.03
N ARG A 99 9.02 9.38 -16.56
CA ARG A 99 9.52 10.53 -15.80
C ARG A 99 9.06 11.86 -16.36
N ILE A 100 8.92 12.82 -15.47
CA ILE A 100 8.80 14.22 -15.82
C ILE A 100 10.17 14.71 -16.25
N LYS A 101 10.30 15.17 -17.50
CA LYS A 101 11.56 15.66 -18.05
C LYS A 101 11.81 17.12 -17.68
N SER A 102 10.79 17.96 -17.86
CA SER A 102 10.88 19.39 -17.53
C SER A 102 9.53 19.96 -17.13
N VAL A 103 9.60 21.05 -16.36
CA VAL A 103 8.47 21.90 -15.99
C VAL A 103 8.88 23.34 -16.27
N GLU A 104 8.29 23.96 -17.27
CA GLU A 104 8.69 25.25 -17.81
C GLU A 104 7.53 26.26 -17.84
N ASP A 105 7.87 27.55 -17.80
CA ASP A 105 6.92 28.64 -18.02
C ASP A 105 7.05 29.12 -19.46
N GLY A 106 5.94 29.14 -20.20
CA GLY A 106 5.88 29.76 -21.54
C GLY A 106 6.56 28.95 -22.65
N GLY A 107 6.82 29.59 -23.75
CA GLY A 107 7.04 29.11 -25.10
C GLY A 107 8.29 28.30 -25.46
N ALA A 108 8.79 27.42 -24.61
CA ALA A 108 9.76 26.41 -25.05
C ALA A 108 9.17 25.58 -26.21
N GLU A 109 9.94 25.37 -27.29
CA GLU A 109 9.46 24.54 -28.41
C GLU A 109 9.27 23.10 -27.96
N ALA A 110 8.14 22.54 -28.34
CA ALA A 110 7.91 21.11 -28.14
C ALA A 110 8.96 20.31 -28.92
N PRO A 111 9.51 19.22 -28.35
CA PRO A 111 10.26 18.28 -29.16
C PRO A 111 9.43 17.87 -30.38
N GLU A 112 10.01 17.82 -31.56
CA GLU A 112 9.32 17.57 -32.85
C GLU A 112 8.52 16.28 -32.83
N GLU A 113 8.95 15.30 -32.01
CA GLU A 113 8.31 14.00 -31.87
C GLU A 113 7.27 13.94 -30.73
N ALA A 114 7.11 15.00 -29.92
CA ALA A 114 6.23 14.97 -28.75
C ALA A 114 4.75 14.97 -29.15
N MET A 115 3.96 14.13 -28.49
CA MET A 115 2.51 14.20 -28.50
C MET A 115 2.06 15.34 -27.59
N THR A 116 1.46 16.40 -28.15
CA THR A 116 0.92 17.50 -27.34
C THR A 116 -0.47 17.15 -26.84
N ILE A 117 -0.69 17.35 -25.55
CA ILE A 117 -2.00 17.24 -24.89
C ILE A 117 -2.39 18.64 -24.42
N ASP A 118 -3.49 19.16 -24.99
CA ASP A 118 -4.12 20.39 -24.52
C ASP A 118 -4.98 20.06 -23.28
N GLY A 119 -4.63 20.61 -22.13
CA GLY A 119 -5.34 20.39 -20.86
C GLY A 119 -6.64 21.18 -20.72
N ALA A 120 -7.09 21.88 -21.78
CA ALA A 120 -8.35 22.63 -21.83
C ALA A 120 -8.54 23.63 -20.65
N GLY A 121 -7.46 24.22 -20.14
CA GLY A 121 -7.46 25.11 -18.98
C GLY A 121 -7.70 24.42 -17.63
N GLY A 122 -7.69 23.08 -17.61
CA GLY A 122 -7.77 22.27 -16.39
C GLY A 122 -6.52 22.38 -15.51
N VAL A 123 -6.58 21.73 -14.34
CA VAL A 123 -5.45 21.67 -13.41
C VAL A 123 -4.70 20.36 -13.58
N LEU A 124 -3.43 20.44 -14.00
CA LEU A 124 -2.48 19.31 -13.93
C LEU A 124 -1.95 19.21 -12.50
N MET A 125 -2.04 18.02 -11.90
CA MET A 125 -1.58 17.76 -10.54
C MET A 125 -0.96 16.36 -10.43
N PRO A 126 -0.17 16.07 -9.37
CA PRO A 126 0.30 14.72 -9.11
C PRO A 126 -0.88 13.76 -8.92
N GLY A 127 -0.66 12.48 -9.28
CA GLY A 127 -1.58 11.42 -8.92
C GLY A 127 -1.77 11.31 -7.41
N LEU A 128 -3.00 11.03 -6.99
CA LEU A 128 -3.34 10.90 -5.58
C LEU A 128 -2.73 9.63 -4.98
N ILE A 129 -2.42 9.72 -3.70
CA ILE A 129 -1.87 8.62 -2.89
C ILE A 129 -2.82 8.37 -1.73
N ASP A 130 -3.27 7.13 -1.57
CA ASP A 130 -3.97 6.66 -0.38
C ASP A 130 -2.99 5.94 0.55
N ALA A 131 -2.73 6.50 1.72
CA ALA A 131 -1.73 5.97 2.64
C ALA A 131 -2.26 4.90 3.61
N HIS A 132 -3.54 4.53 3.52
CA HIS A 132 -4.13 3.45 4.32
C HIS A 132 -5.25 2.77 3.55
N THR A 133 -4.91 1.69 2.87
CA THR A 133 -5.88 0.88 2.14
C THR A 133 -5.79 -0.59 2.52
N HIS A 134 -6.81 -1.34 2.10
CA HIS A 134 -6.88 -2.79 2.14
C HIS A 134 -7.46 -3.29 0.82
N LEU A 135 -6.69 -3.19 -0.27
CA LEU A 135 -7.15 -3.40 -1.65
C LEU A 135 -7.88 -4.74 -1.86
N THR A 136 -7.45 -5.78 -1.13
CA THR A 136 -8.10 -7.09 -1.21
C THR A 136 -9.49 -7.10 -0.57
N PHE A 137 -9.72 -6.26 0.44
CA PHE A 137 -10.92 -6.33 1.27
C PHE A 137 -11.87 -5.14 1.10
N SER A 138 -11.44 -4.05 0.49
CA SER A 138 -12.21 -2.80 0.44
C SER A 138 -13.58 -2.94 -0.24
N SER A 139 -13.68 -3.75 -1.30
CA SER A 139 -14.88 -3.85 -2.13
C SER A 139 -15.70 -5.14 -1.93
N VAL A 140 -15.39 -5.94 -0.92
CA VAL A 140 -16.09 -7.20 -0.64
C VAL A 140 -16.72 -7.17 0.77
N PRO A 141 -17.93 -7.70 0.98
CA PRO A 141 -18.51 -7.81 2.32
C PRO A 141 -17.62 -8.63 3.26
N LEU A 142 -17.62 -8.31 4.56
CA LEU A 142 -16.81 -8.99 5.58
C LEU A 142 -16.97 -10.52 5.54
N ALA A 143 -18.20 -11.01 5.44
CA ALA A 143 -18.45 -12.46 5.35
C ALA A 143 -17.76 -13.10 4.14
N VAL A 144 -17.72 -12.41 3.00
CA VAL A 144 -17.03 -12.86 1.79
C VAL A 144 -15.52 -12.82 2.01
N ALA A 145 -14.99 -11.75 2.62
CA ALA A 145 -13.55 -11.64 2.92
C ALA A 145 -13.06 -12.79 3.82
N LEU A 146 -13.89 -13.27 4.74
CA LEU A 146 -13.53 -14.31 5.70
C LEU A 146 -13.79 -15.75 5.21
N THR A 147 -14.60 -15.96 4.17
CA THR A 147 -15.06 -17.32 3.80
C THR A 147 -14.90 -17.66 2.32
N ALA A 148 -14.65 -16.70 1.45
CA ALA A 148 -14.57 -16.95 0.02
C ALA A 148 -13.25 -17.63 -0.38
N ASP A 149 -13.27 -18.30 -1.51
CA ASP A 149 -12.07 -18.83 -2.16
C ASP A 149 -11.04 -17.71 -2.38
N PRO A 150 -9.75 -17.92 -2.00
CA PRO A 150 -8.71 -16.91 -2.20
C PRO A 150 -8.54 -16.45 -3.65
N ASN A 151 -8.79 -17.33 -4.63
CA ASN A 151 -8.72 -16.94 -6.05
C ASN A 151 -9.88 -15.99 -6.43
N TYR A 152 -11.07 -16.19 -5.83
CA TYR A 152 -12.18 -15.25 -6.01
C TYR A 152 -11.83 -13.88 -5.44
N LEU A 153 -11.24 -13.83 -4.23
CA LEU A 153 -10.77 -12.58 -3.64
C LEU A 153 -9.71 -11.90 -4.50
N ALA A 154 -8.77 -12.67 -5.07
CA ALA A 154 -7.76 -12.13 -5.99
C ALA A 154 -8.37 -11.51 -7.25
N LEU A 155 -9.39 -12.15 -7.84
CA LEU A 155 -10.11 -11.58 -9.00
C LEU A 155 -10.89 -10.30 -8.64
N ARG A 156 -11.50 -10.26 -7.45
CA ARG A 156 -12.16 -9.06 -6.93
C ARG A 156 -11.16 -7.93 -6.69
N SER A 157 -9.98 -8.25 -6.12
CA SER A 157 -8.90 -7.29 -5.88
C SER A 157 -8.38 -6.66 -7.17
N ALA A 158 -8.28 -7.44 -8.25
CA ALA A 158 -7.86 -6.94 -9.55
C ALA A 158 -8.84 -5.86 -10.08
N ARG A 159 -10.15 -6.10 -9.97
CA ARG A 159 -11.17 -5.10 -10.30
C ARG A 159 -11.05 -3.86 -9.41
N THR A 160 -10.96 -4.07 -8.10
CA THR A 160 -10.82 -2.99 -7.11
C THR A 160 -9.62 -2.10 -7.41
N ALA A 161 -8.46 -2.69 -7.75
CA ALA A 161 -7.27 -1.94 -8.10
C ALA A 161 -7.47 -1.05 -9.33
N GLY A 162 -8.17 -1.55 -10.36
CA GLY A 162 -8.55 -0.76 -11.53
C GLY A 162 -9.47 0.41 -11.16
N ASP A 163 -10.47 0.15 -10.32
CA ASP A 163 -11.40 1.18 -9.85
C ASP A 163 -10.69 2.26 -9.01
N TYR A 164 -9.66 1.89 -8.20
CA TYR A 164 -8.80 2.85 -7.49
C TYR A 164 -8.07 3.79 -8.43
N LEU A 165 -7.40 3.24 -9.45
CA LEU A 165 -6.71 4.06 -10.44
C LEU A 165 -7.68 5.00 -11.17
N MET A 166 -8.89 4.54 -11.51
CA MET A 166 -9.91 5.36 -12.20
C MET A 166 -10.52 6.46 -11.30
N GLN A 167 -10.28 6.42 -9.99
CA GLN A 167 -10.58 7.50 -9.05
C GLN A 167 -9.39 8.46 -8.85
N GLY A 168 -8.31 8.32 -9.63
CA GLY A 168 -7.14 9.19 -9.58
C GLY A 168 -6.09 8.79 -8.54
N PHE A 169 -6.29 7.70 -7.80
CA PHE A 169 -5.29 7.19 -6.87
C PHE A 169 -4.28 6.33 -7.63
N THR A 170 -3.16 6.95 -8.01
CA THR A 170 -2.08 6.29 -8.76
C THR A 170 -1.17 5.47 -7.86
N SER A 171 -1.22 5.69 -6.56
CA SER A 171 -0.44 4.96 -5.54
C SER A 171 -1.26 4.66 -4.30
N ALA A 172 -0.96 3.54 -3.67
CA ALA A 172 -1.63 3.05 -2.47
C ALA A 172 -0.63 2.39 -1.51
N ARG A 173 -0.71 2.71 -0.21
CA ARG A 173 -0.05 1.96 0.85
C ARG A 173 -1.07 0.97 1.42
N ASP A 174 -0.89 -0.31 1.11
CA ASP A 174 -1.76 -1.37 1.59
C ASP A 174 -1.33 -1.79 3.00
N ALA A 175 -2.20 -1.49 3.96
CA ALA A 175 -1.96 -1.69 5.38
C ALA A 175 -2.35 -3.08 5.89
N GLY A 176 -2.69 -3.99 4.99
CA GLY A 176 -2.92 -5.39 5.37
C GLY A 176 -3.77 -6.18 4.40
N GLY A 177 -3.27 -7.35 4.07
CA GLY A 177 -3.94 -8.31 3.20
C GLY A 177 -2.98 -9.03 2.24
N PRO A 178 -3.46 -10.06 1.53
CA PRO A 178 -2.65 -10.85 0.59
C PRO A 178 -2.41 -10.11 -0.74
N VAL A 179 -1.70 -8.99 -0.69
CA VAL A 179 -1.61 -8.02 -1.79
C VAL A 179 -0.37 -8.19 -2.68
N PHE A 180 0.60 -9.04 -2.31
CA PHE A 180 1.84 -9.22 -3.08
C PHE A 180 1.63 -9.71 -4.52
N ALA A 181 0.71 -10.66 -4.73
CA ALA A 181 0.38 -11.14 -6.06
C ALA A 181 -0.33 -10.07 -6.91
N LEU A 182 -1.20 -9.27 -6.28
CA LEU A 182 -1.86 -8.13 -6.90
C LEU A 182 -0.85 -7.08 -7.34
N GLN A 183 0.08 -6.69 -6.45
CA GLN A 183 1.17 -5.77 -6.76
C GLN A 183 1.95 -6.26 -7.98
N ARG A 184 2.43 -7.52 -7.94
CA ARG A 184 3.19 -8.10 -9.04
C ARG A 184 2.43 -8.07 -10.37
N ALA A 185 1.15 -8.43 -10.37
CA ALA A 185 0.32 -8.46 -11.57
C ALA A 185 0.06 -7.04 -12.15
N ILE A 186 0.05 -6.01 -11.29
CA ILE A 186 0.00 -4.61 -11.74
C ILE A 186 1.34 -4.18 -12.32
N ASP A 187 2.45 -4.52 -11.65
CA ASP A 187 3.79 -4.12 -12.04
C ASP A 187 4.25 -4.78 -13.35
N ASP A 188 3.82 -6.00 -13.63
CA ASP A 188 4.09 -6.69 -14.90
C ASP A 188 3.05 -6.38 -16.01
N GLY A 189 2.08 -5.50 -15.74
CA GLY A 189 1.06 -5.07 -16.70
C GLY A 189 -0.05 -6.08 -16.97
N THR A 190 -0.13 -7.19 -16.22
CA THR A 190 -1.21 -8.18 -16.36
C THR A 190 -2.57 -7.56 -16.02
N ILE A 191 -2.62 -6.67 -15.03
CA ILE A 191 -3.83 -5.95 -14.64
C ILE A 191 -3.56 -4.46 -14.44
N VAL A 192 -4.62 -3.66 -14.51
CA VAL A 192 -4.57 -2.21 -14.26
C VAL A 192 -4.77 -1.93 -12.79
N GLY A 193 -3.96 -1.03 -12.22
CA GLY A 193 -4.09 -0.61 -10.82
C GLY A 193 -3.02 0.41 -10.40
N PRO A 194 -3.06 0.89 -9.15
CA PRO A 194 -2.09 1.81 -8.59
C PRO A 194 -0.75 1.14 -8.32
N ARG A 195 0.29 1.91 -8.08
CA ARG A 195 1.50 1.42 -7.40
C ARG A 195 1.13 0.99 -5.98
N ILE A 196 1.68 -0.11 -5.49
CA ILE A 196 1.33 -0.65 -4.17
C ILE A 196 2.57 -0.73 -3.28
N TRP A 197 2.48 -0.14 -2.08
CA TRP A 197 3.40 -0.37 -0.97
C TRP A 197 2.76 -1.37 -0.01
N PRO A 198 3.14 -2.66 -0.06
CA PRO A 198 2.48 -3.72 0.69
C PRO A 198 3.01 -3.87 2.11
N ALA A 199 2.13 -4.08 3.09
CA ALA A 199 2.50 -4.60 4.41
C ALA A 199 2.45 -6.14 4.47
N GLY A 200 1.60 -6.76 3.67
CA GLY A 200 1.25 -8.17 3.79
C GLY A 200 0.26 -8.44 4.91
N ALA A 201 0.32 -9.58 5.55
CA ALA A 201 -0.59 -9.95 6.63
C ALA A 201 -0.45 -9.02 7.84
N MET A 202 -1.58 -8.60 8.41
CA MET A 202 -1.63 -7.82 9.65
C MET A 202 -1.13 -8.68 10.82
N ILE A 203 -0.09 -8.24 11.51
CA ILE A 203 0.43 -8.95 12.69
C ILE A 203 -0.43 -8.61 13.89
N SER A 204 -0.99 -9.62 14.55
CA SER A 204 -1.90 -9.47 15.68
C SER A 204 -1.67 -10.54 16.73
N GLN A 205 -1.90 -10.21 17.99
CA GLN A 205 -1.91 -11.19 19.07
C GLN A 205 -3.20 -12.02 19.08
N THR A 206 -3.22 -13.11 19.82
CA THR A 206 -4.48 -13.81 20.18
C THR A 206 -5.45 -12.81 20.80
N SER A 207 -6.70 -12.83 20.36
CA SER A 207 -7.75 -11.85 20.74
C SER A 207 -7.38 -10.40 20.40
N GLY A 208 -6.52 -10.17 19.40
CA GLY A 208 -6.19 -8.84 18.89
C GLY A 208 -7.08 -8.44 17.70
N HIS A 209 -6.96 -7.19 17.26
CA HIS A 209 -7.79 -6.62 16.19
C HIS A 209 -7.69 -7.34 14.84
N GLY A 210 -6.59 -8.03 14.57
CA GLY A 210 -6.40 -8.89 13.39
C GLY A 210 -6.71 -10.38 13.65
N ASP A 211 -7.24 -10.76 14.81
CA ASP A 211 -7.61 -12.13 15.10
C ASP A 211 -9.06 -12.42 14.67
N PHE A 212 -9.20 -12.91 13.44
CA PHE A 212 -10.51 -13.23 12.84
C PHE A 212 -11.00 -14.63 13.17
N ARG A 213 -10.39 -15.33 14.15
CA ARG A 213 -10.83 -16.65 14.59
C ARG A 213 -12.14 -16.53 15.38
N THR A 214 -12.97 -17.57 15.30
CA THR A 214 -14.15 -17.67 16.16
C THR A 214 -13.77 -18.26 17.51
N ARG A 215 -14.66 -18.15 18.51
CA ARG A 215 -14.42 -18.76 19.83
C ARG A 215 -14.27 -20.28 19.78
N HIS A 216 -14.79 -20.91 18.72
CA HIS A 216 -14.70 -22.36 18.53
C HIS A 216 -13.36 -22.80 17.93
N ASP A 217 -12.57 -21.87 17.39
CA ASP A 217 -11.23 -22.13 16.88
C ASP A 217 -10.16 -22.14 17.99
N LEU A 218 -10.56 -21.88 19.23
CA LEU A 218 -9.68 -21.84 20.39
C LEU A 218 -10.03 -22.96 21.40
N PRO A 219 -9.04 -23.46 22.18
CA PRO A 219 -7.61 -23.14 22.16
C PRO A 219 -6.88 -23.76 20.98
N ARG A 220 -5.86 -23.04 20.44
CA ARG A 220 -4.95 -23.58 19.45
C ARG A 220 -3.84 -24.38 20.13
N GLN A 221 -3.52 -25.57 19.60
CA GLN A 221 -2.41 -26.39 20.06
C GLN A 221 -1.21 -26.32 19.13
N ASP A 222 -0.04 -26.65 19.64
CA ASP A 222 1.15 -26.75 18.82
C ASP A 222 0.98 -27.83 17.73
N GLY A 223 1.25 -27.46 16.49
CA GLY A 223 1.07 -28.33 15.34
C GLY A 223 -0.29 -28.24 14.65
N ASP A 224 -1.24 -27.49 15.18
CA ASP A 224 -2.51 -27.21 14.50
C ASP A 224 -2.28 -26.45 13.18
N GLN A 225 -3.17 -26.71 12.22
CA GLN A 225 -3.16 -25.94 10.99
C GLN A 225 -3.49 -24.48 11.29
N LEU A 226 -2.81 -23.57 10.56
CA LEU A 226 -3.15 -22.16 10.61
C LEU A 226 -4.62 -21.94 10.23
N HIS A 227 -5.26 -20.97 10.88
CA HIS A 227 -6.62 -20.57 10.55
C HIS A 227 -6.69 -20.06 9.10
N PHE A 228 -7.89 -20.06 8.50
CA PHE A 228 -8.09 -19.60 7.11
C PHE A 228 -7.56 -18.18 6.90
N SER A 229 -7.80 -17.24 7.82
CA SER A 229 -7.33 -15.86 7.72
C SER A 229 -5.81 -15.76 7.68
N GLU A 230 -5.08 -16.66 8.35
CA GLU A 230 -3.62 -16.70 8.30
C GLU A 230 -3.12 -17.33 7.00
N ARG A 231 -3.73 -18.45 6.58
CA ARG A 231 -3.37 -19.13 5.32
C ARG A 231 -3.68 -18.29 4.08
N SER A 232 -4.73 -17.48 4.13
CA SER A 232 -5.08 -16.53 3.07
C SER A 232 -4.20 -15.28 3.05
N GLY A 233 -3.36 -15.06 4.08
CA GLY A 233 -2.52 -13.87 4.19
C GLY A 233 -3.24 -12.62 4.68
N ALA A 234 -4.43 -12.76 5.26
CA ALA A 234 -5.14 -11.63 5.84
C ALA A 234 -4.51 -11.19 7.17
N ALA A 235 -4.16 -12.14 8.02
CA ALA A 235 -3.58 -11.90 9.33
C ALA A 235 -2.41 -12.84 9.62
N ALA A 236 -1.61 -12.49 10.62
CA ALA A 236 -0.54 -13.30 11.15
C ALA A 236 -0.61 -13.26 12.68
N ILE A 237 -1.18 -14.30 13.28
CA ILE A 237 -1.32 -14.37 14.74
C ILE A 237 0.02 -14.77 15.34
N ALA A 238 0.50 -13.95 16.29
CA ALA A 238 1.80 -14.11 16.95
C ALA A 238 1.72 -13.68 18.40
N ASP A 239 2.08 -14.54 19.31
CA ASP A 239 2.17 -14.27 20.74
C ASP A 239 3.59 -14.52 21.22
N GLY A 240 4.14 -13.55 21.96
CA GLY A 240 5.52 -13.57 22.41
C GLY A 240 6.54 -13.08 21.38
N VAL A 241 7.70 -12.68 21.89
CA VAL A 241 8.78 -12.04 21.11
C VAL A 241 9.22 -12.88 19.92
N ASP A 242 9.42 -14.19 20.13
CA ASP A 242 9.94 -15.08 19.10
C ASP A 242 8.95 -15.25 17.93
N GLU A 243 7.65 -15.35 18.23
CA GLU A 243 6.64 -15.47 17.20
C GLU A 243 6.46 -14.16 16.43
N VAL A 244 6.42 -13.03 17.12
CA VAL A 244 6.37 -11.72 16.46
C VAL A 244 7.56 -11.50 15.54
N LEU A 245 8.80 -11.84 15.97
CA LEU A 245 9.98 -11.82 15.11
C LEU A 245 9.81 -12.70 13.87
N ARG A 246 9.34 -13.93 14.04
CA ARG A 246 9.15 -14.88 12.95
C ARG A 246 8.12 -14.36 11.95
N ARG A 247 6.93 -13.97 12.42
CA ARG A 247 5.84 -13.51 11.55
C ARG A 247 6.16 -12.20 10.83
N THR A 248 6.90 -11.29 11.48
CA THR A 248 7.41 -10.06 10.85
C THR A 248 8.39 -10.39 9.72
N ARG A 249 9.34 -11.31 9.98
CA ARG A 249 10.32 -11.74 8.96
C ARG A 249 9.66 -12.45 7.78
N GLU A 250 8.58 -13.18 8.00
CA GLU A 250 7.78 -13.80 6.94
C GLU A 250 7.20 -12.72 5.99
N GLN A 251 6.64 -11.62 6.52
CA GLN A 251 6.14 -10.53 5.67
C GLN A 251 7.28 -9.84 4.90
N LEU A 252 8.39 -9.58 5.55
CA LEU A 252 9.59 -9.03 4.90
C LEU A 252 10.13 -9.95 3.79
N PHE A 253 10.15 -11.26 4.03
CA PHE A 253 10.54 -12.26 3.02
C PHE A 253 9.62 -12.25 1.81
N LEU A 254 8.31 -12.03 2.01
CA LEU A 254 7.32 -11.92 0.94
C LEU A 254 7.42 -10.61 0.15
N GLY A 255 8.18 -9.61 0.63
CA GLY A 255 8.39 -8.35 -0.06
C GLY A 255 7.66 -7.15 0.57
N ALA A 256 7.30 -7.22 1.85
CA ALA A 256 6.69 -6.10 2.55
C ALA A 256 7.59 -4.86 2.51
N SER A 257 7.01 -3.72 2.16
CA SER A 257 7.67 -2.41 2.15
C SER A 257 7.68 -1.75 3.53
N HIS A 258 6.76 -2.15 4.39
CA HIS A 258 6.59 -1.75 5.78
C HIS A 258 5.85 -2.86 6.52
N ILE A 259 5.79 -2.77 7.84
CA ILE A 259 5.10 -3.77 8.68
C ILE A 259 3.89 -3.14 9.36
N LYS A 260 2.74 -3.79 9.32
CA LYS A 260 1.53 -3.40 10.05
C LYS A 260 1.31 -4.31 11.24
N VAL A 261 1.19 -3.71 12.43
CA VAL A 261 0.90 -4.42 13.68
C VAL A 261 -0.38 -3.86 14.32
N MET A 262 -1.19 -4.71 14.90
CA MET A 262 -2.36 -4.32 15.67
C MET A 262 -1.95 -4.10 17.12
N ALA A 263 -1.91 -2.84 17.59
CA ALA A 263 -1.46 -2.47 18.93
C ALA A 263 -2.60 -2.02 19.86
N GLY A 264 -3.81 -1.98 19.36
CA GLY A 264 -5.01 -1.61 20.13
C GLY A 264 -6.26 -2.25 19.60
N GLY A 265 -7.34 -2.20 20.36
CA GLY A 265 -8.65 -2.67 19.96
C GLY A 265 -9.28 -1.82 18.85
N GLY A 266 -10.31 -2.34 18.21
CA GLY A 266 -10.92 -1.75 17.02
C GLY A 266 -12.45 -1.71 17.03
N VAL A 267 -13.01 -1.35 15.88
CA VAL A 267 -14.45 -1.16 15.68
C VAL A 267 -15.08 -2.39 15.01
N THR A 268 -14.35 -3.05 14.10
CA THR A 268 -14.91 -4.07 13.20
C THR A 268 -14.81 -5.49 13.74
N SER A 269 -14.13 -5.70 14.84
CA SER A 269 -13.90 -7.00 15.49
C SER A 269 -14.78 -7.19 16.73
N ASP A 270 -14.99 -8.45 17.13
CA ASP A 270 -15.91 -8.83 18.21
C ASP A 270 -15.20 -9.13 19.55
N HIS A 271 -13.86 -9.23 19.55
CA HIS A 271 -13.13 -9.83 20.67
C HIS A 271 -12.07 -8.93 21.27
N ASP A 272 -11.92 -7.72 20.77
CA ASP A 272 -10.91 -6.74 21.16
C ASP A 272 -11.55 -5.39 21.53
N PRO A 273 -11.90 -5.17 22.78
CA PRO A 273 -12.49 -3.91 23.23
C PRO A 273 -11.64 -2.70 22.81
N LEU A 274 -12.30 -1.61 22.38
CA LEU A 274 -11.65 -0.41 21.85
C LEU A 274 -10.60 0.18 22.80
N ASP A 275 -10.76 0.03 24.11
CA ASP A 275 -9.85 0.50 25.16
C ASP A 275 -8.68 -0.45 25.46
N SER A 276 -8.62 -1.60 24.79
CA SER A 276 -7.53 -2.56 24.96
C SER A 276 -6.23 -2.04 24.36
N SER A 277 -5.11 -2.30 25.06
CA SER A 277 -3.77 -2.21 24.48
C SER A 277 -3.32 -3.61 24.17
N GLN A 278 -2.90 -3.82 22.93
CA GLN A 278 -2.49 -5.12 22.43
C GLN A 278 -0.96 -5.17 22.33
N TYR A 279 -0.41 -6.33 22.60
CA TYR A 279 1.02 -6.56 22.75
C TYR A 279 1.64 -5.85 23.97
N THR A 280 2.71 -6.40 24.44
CA THR A 280 3.66 -5.75 25.38
C THR A 280 4.66 -4.90 24.58
N GLU A 281 5.39 -4.02 25.27
CA GLU A 281 6.46 -3.25 24.64
C GLU A 281 7.52 -4.16 24.01
N ALA A 282 7.88 -5.29 24.65
CA ALA A 282 8.87 -6.21 24.15
C ALA A 282 8.45 -6.89 22.82
N GLU A 283 7.19 -7.24 22.68
CA GLU A 283 6.66 -7.82 21.46
C GLU A 283 6.58 -6.78 20.32
N LEU A 284 6.11 -5.56 20.59
CA LEU A 284 6.15 -4.47 19.61
C LEU A 284 7.58 -4.13 19.19
N ARG A 285 8.52 -4.13 20.15
CA ARG A 285 9.96 -3.93 19.91
C ARG A 285 10.51 -4.99 18.97
N ALA A 286 10.09 -6.24 19.13
CA ALA A 286 10.52 -7.34 18.26
C ALA A 286 10.14 -7.09 16.78
N ALA A 287 8.93 -6.60 16.53
CA ALA A 287 8.53 -6.21 15.17
C ALA A 287 9.37 -5.04 14.64
N VAL A 288 9.62 -4.02 15.49
CA VAL A 288 10.44 -2.85 15.15
C VAL A 288 11.87 -3.27 14.82
N ASP A 289 12.50 -4.10 15.64
CA ASP A 289 13.87 -4.56 15.44
C ASP A 289 14.01 -5.40 14.15
N ALA A 290 13.02 -6.25 13.87
CA ALA A 290 12.99 -7.01 12.61
C ALA A 290 12.87 -6.09 11.39
N ALA A 291 11.99 -5.09 11.42
CA ALA A 291 11.81 -4.12 10.33
C ALA A 291 13.06 -3.24 10.17
N ALA A 292 13.65 -2.76 11.28
CA ALA A 292 14.87 -1.96 11.27
C ALA A 292 16.05 -2.71 10.66
N GLY A 293 16.17 -4.02 10.94
CA GLY A 293 17.18 -4.89 10.32
C GLY A 293 17.06 -5.00 8.79
N TRP A 294 15.89 -4.65 8.25
CA TRP A 294 15.62 -4.55 6.80
C TRP A 294 15.60 -3.10 6.30
N ASN A 295 15.93 -2.13 7.14
CA ASN A 295 15.90 -0.70 6.83
C ASN A 295 14.52 -0.21 6.40
N THR A 296 13.47 -0.70 7.08
CA THR A 296 12.09 -0.24 6.93
C THR A 296 11.46 0.03 8.29
N TYR A 297 10.18 0.28 8.35
CA TYR A 297 9.49 0.76 9.54
C TYR A 297 8.25 -0.07 9.89
N VAL A 298 7.78 0.12 11.12
CA VAL A 298 6.51 -0.41 11.61
C VAL A 298 5.49 0.71 11.72
N THR A 299 4.27 0.42 11.27
CA THR A 299 3.06 1.20 11.55
C THR A 299 2.10 0.38 12.41
N VAL A 300 1.30 1.03 13.25
CA VAL A 300 0.37 0.32 14.14
C VAL A 300 -1.05 0.86 14.06
N HIS A 301 -2.03 -0.05 14.11
CA HIS A 301 -3.40 0.28 14.47
C HIS A 301 -3.48 0.56 15.97
N ALA A 302 -3.93 1.75 16.36
CA ALA A 302 -4.16 2.11 17.75
C ALA A 302 -5.09 3.32 17.83
N TYR A 303 -6.06 3.31 18.74
CA TYR A 303 -6.97 4.43 18.97
C TYR A 303 -6.63 5.23 20.23
N THR A 304 -6.24 4.54 21.30
CA THR A 304 -6.18 5.13 22.65
C THR A 304 -4.80 5.66 23.02
N PRO A 305 -4.70 6.66 23.92
CA PRO A 305 -3.43 7.21 24.38
C PRO A 305 -2.46 6.15 24.92
N LYS A 306 -2.99 5.16 25.66
CA LYS A 306 -2.18 4.09 26.24
C LYS A 306 -1.52 3.23 25.16
N ALA A 307 -2.30 2.77 24.17
CA ALA A 307 -1.79 1.96 23.07
C ALA A 307 -0.77 2.73 22.21
N ILE A 308 -1.06 4.01 21.91
CA ILE A 308 -0.17 4.88 21.12
C ILE A 308 1.16 5.11 21.84
N ARG A 309 1.13 5.45 23.14
CA ARG A 309 2.37 5.68 23.91
C ARG A 309 3.23 4.44 24.02
N LEU A 310 2.59 3.26 24.19
CA LEU A 310 3.29 1.97 24.21
C LEU A 310 3.99 1.69 22.85
N ALA A 311 3.30 1.93 21.76
CA ALA A 311 3.85 1.77 20.41
C ALA A 311 5.03 2.73 20.14
N ILE A 312 4.92 3.98 20.58
CA ILE A 312 6.01 4.97 20.47
C ILE A 312 7.23 4.54 21.31
N ALA A 313 7.03 4.03 22.53
CA ALA A 313 8.10 3.52 23.39
C ALA A 313 8.81 2.32 22.71
N ALA A 314 8.08 1.49 21.99
CA ALA A 314 8.63 0.39 21.21
C ALA A 314 9.39 0.84 19.93
N GLY A 315 9.29 2.11 19.50
CA GLY A 315 10.02 2.64 18.34
C GLY A 315 9.23 2.65 17.02
N VAL A 316 7.90 2.54 17.09
CA VAL A 316 7.02 2.66 15.93
C VAL A 316 7.13 4.06 15.31
N ARG A 317 6.98 4.17 13.98
CA ARG A 317 7.19 5.41 13.24
C ARG A 317 5.90 6.05 12.71
N CYS A 318 4.80 5.29 12.66
CA CYS A 318 3.51 5.76 12.19
C CYS A 318 2.38 5.17 13.05
N ILE A 319 1.43 6.02 13.42
CA ILE A 319 0.19 5.62 14.08
C ILE A 319 -0.94 5.72 13.06
N GLU A 320 -1.63 4.62 12.84
CA GLU A 320 -2.88 4.59 12.08
C GLU A 320 -4.04 4.86 13.03
N HIS A 321 -4.99 5.67 12.58
CA HIS A 321 -6.17 6.09 13.34
C HIS A 321 -5.82 7.08 14.45
N GLY A 322 -5.68 6.63 15.69
CA GLY A 322 -5.33 7.49 16.83
C GLY A 322 -6.41 8.48 17.26
N HIS A 323 -7.66 8.34 16.78
CA HIS A 323 -8.74 9.33 16.95
C HIS A 323 -9.10 9.64 18.43
N LEU A 324 -8.69 8.80 19.37
CA LEU A 324 -8.92 9.00 20.80
C LEU A 324 -7.67 9.49 21.53
N ALA A 325 -6.66 9.98 20.80
CA ALA A 325 -5.45 10.54 21.41
C ALA A 325 -5.77 11.78 22.24
N ASP A 326 -5.12 11.87 23.40
CA ASP A 326 -5.14 13.07 24.24
C ASP A 326 -4.03 14.07 23.84
N GLU A 327 -4.10 15.28 24.38
CA GLU A 327 -3.14 16.36 24.16
C GLU A 327 -1.69 15.93 24.44
N ASP A 328 -1.45 15.21 25.56
CA ASP A 328 -0.12 14.75 25.94
C ASP A 328 0.44 13.72 24.96
N THR A 329 -0.42 12.86 24.45
CA THR A 329 -0.04 11.88 23.42
C THR A 329 0.28 12.55 22.10
N ALA A 330 -0.51 13.54 21.68
CA ALA A 330 -0.24 14.33 20.48
C ALA A 330 1.10 15.07 20.59
N ARG A 331 1.38 15.70 21.75
CA ARG A 331 2.66 16.34 22.00
C ARG A 331 3.83 15.34 21.89
N LEU A 332 3.70 14.16 22.49
CA LEU A 332 4.71 13.10 22.39
C LEU A 332 4.93 12.66 20.94
N MET A 333 3.86 12.52 20.16
CA MET A 333 3.97 12.19 18.72
C MET A 333 4.77 13.26 17.97
N ALA A 334 4.51 14.55 18.22
CA ALA A 334 5.24 15.65 17.62
C ALA A 334 6.72 15.62 18.02
N GLU A 335 7.02 15.50 19.33
CA GLU A 335 8.39 15.43 19.87
C GLU A 335 9.21 14.27 19.28
N LYS A 336 8.58 13.14 19.03
CA LYS A 336 9.22 11.93 18.47
C LYS A 336 9.19 11.86 16.95
N GLY A 337 8.58 12.84 16.28
CA GLY A 337 8.47 12.89 14.82
C GLY A 337 7.66 11.71 14.24
N ILE A 338 6.63 11.28 14.97
CA ILE A 338 5.74 10.20 14.57
C ILE A 338 4.78 10.71 13.49
N TRP A 339 4.56 9.91 12.45
CA TRP A 339 3.50 10.16 11.48
C TRP A 339 2.13 9.79 12.05
N TRP A 340 1.13 10.59 11.73
CA TRP A 340 -0.25 10.31 12.07
C TRP A 340 -1.09 10.11 10.82
N SER A 341 -1.42 8.85 10.53
CA SER A 341 -2.27 8.48 9.40
C SER A 341 -3.73 8.51 9.86
N LEU A 342 -4.39 9.63 9.58
CA LEU A 342 -5.76 9.92 10.00
C LEU A 342 -6.76 9.65 8.85
N GLN A 343 -7.93 9.14 9.24
CA GLN A 343 -9.08 8.94 8.36
C GLN A 343 -10.18 9.94 8.72
N PRO A 344 -10.94 10.47 7.73
CA PRO A 344 -12.05 11.40 7.99
C PRO A 344 -13.32 10.65 8.42
N PHE A 345 -13.25 9.94 9.55
CA PHE A 345 -14.39 9.19 10.06
C PHE A 345 -15.47 10.12 10.60
N LEU A 346 -16.56 10.22 9.86
CA LEU A 346 -17.74 11.01 10.20
C LEU A 346 -18.98 10.11 10.22
N ASP A 347 -20.03 10.54 10.91
CA ASP A 347 -21.33 9.86 10.89
C ASP A 347 -22.16 10.36 9.70
N ASP A 348 -21.79 9.89 8.53
CA ASP A 348 -22.37 10.26 7.25
C ASP A 348 -22.56 9.06 6.31
N GLU A 349 -22.83 9.33 5.03
CA GLU A 349 -23.05 8.27 4.04
C GLU A 349 -21.84 7.36 3.78
N ASP A 350 -20.65 7.73 4.20
CA ASP A 350 -19.43 6.90 4.06
C ASP A 350 -19.09 6.13 5.35
N ALA A 351 -19.90 6.26 6.40
CA ALA A 351 -19.76 5.44 7.59
C ALA A 351 -20.11 3.97 7.31
N ALA A 352 -19.36 3.04 7.93
CA ALA A 352 -19.71 1.62 7.89
C ALA A 352 -21.10 1.42 8.55
N PRO A 353 -22.03 0.69 7.89
CA PRO A 353 -23.40 0.60 8.34
C PRO A 353 -23.56 -0.46 9.45
N PHE A 354 -23.13 -0.17 10.66
CA PHE A 354 -23.39 -1.05 11.80
C PHE A 354 -24.81 -0.85 12.34
N PRO A 355 -25.49 -1.92 12.78
CA PRO A 355 -26.83 -1.82 13.36
C PRO A 355 -26.85 -0.92 14.59
N GLU A 356 -27.88 -0.09 14.74
CA GLU A 356 -28.08 0.72 15.93
C GLU A 356 -28.15 -0.16 17.20
N GLY A 357 -27.46 0.26 18.26
CA GLY A 357 -27.38 -0.48 19.52
C GLY A 357 -26.39 -1.66 19.50
N SER A 358 -25.71 -1.94 18.37
CA SER A 358 -24.65 -2.95 18.34
C SER A 358 -23.38 -2.45 19.03
N PRO A 359 -22.56 -3.34 19.62
CA PRO A 359 -21.25 -2.99 20.18
C PRO A 359 -20.35 -2.26 19.16
N GLN A 360 -20.37 -2.70 17.90
CA GLN A 360 -19.59 -2.08 16.80
C GLN A 360 -20.02 -0.64 16.55
N ARG A 361 -21.35 -0.38 16.52
CA ARG A 361 -21.88 0.99 16.37
C ARG A 361 -21.47 1.88 17.54
N PHE A 362 -21.52 1.35 18.75
CA PHE A 362 -21.07 2.08 19.94
C PHE A 362 -19.58 2.46 19.84
N SER A 363 -18.71 1.52 19.51
CA SER A 363 -17.28 1.76 19.31
C SER A 363 -17.03 2.74 18.16
N GLN A 364 -17.77 2.61 17.05
CA GLN A 364 -17.71 3.53 15.92
C GLN A 364 -18.00 4.96 16.33
N MET A 365 -19.09 5.17 17.10
CA MET A 365 -19.47 6.51 17.55
C MET A 365 -18.43 7.12 18.49
N GLN A 366 -17.75 6.31 19.32
CA GLN A 366 -16.64 6.78 20.13
C GLN A 366 -15.49 7.29 19.25
N VAL A 367 -15.08 6.53 18.23
CA VAL A 367 -14.03 6.92 17.31
C VAL A 367 -14.41 8.19 16.54
N ILE A 368 -15.63 8.24 16.00
CA ILE A 368 -16.16 9.40 15.26
C ILE A 368 -16.12 10.66 16.14
N SER A 369 -16.49 10.55 17.41
CA SER A 369 -16.48 11.69 18.35
C SER A 369 -15.09 12.29 18.59
N GLY A 370 -14.03 11.53 18.37
CA GLY A 370 -12.64 11.95 18.48
C GLY A 370 -12.04 12.55 17.20
N THR A 371 -12.72 12.42 16.06
CA THR A 371 -12.15 12.79 14.76
C THR A 371 -11.78 14.27 14.66
N ASP A 372 -12.68 15.17 15.01
CA ASP A 372 -12.41 16.62 14.99
C ASP A 372 -11.20 16.96 15.89
N THR A 373 -11.20 16.45 17.12
CA THR A 373 -10.11 16.67 18.08
C THR A 373 -8.77 16.15 17.55
N ALA A 374 -8.74 14.99 16.91
CA ALA A 374 -7.51 14.42 16.37
C ALA A 374 -6.90 15.32 15.28
N TYR A 375 -7.69 15.82 14.34
CA TYR A 375 -7.21 16.74 13.30
C TYR A 375 -6.77 18.09 13.91
N GLU A 376 -7.49 18.61 14.89
CA GLU A 376 -7.11 19.85 15.59
C GLU A 376 -5.79 19.69 16.36
N LEU A 377 -5.60 18.58 17.08
CA LEU A 377 -4.35 18.28 17.79
C LEU A 377 -3.19 18.08 16.82
N ALA A 378 -3.39 17.37 15.72
CA ALA A 378 -2.36 17.19 14.71
C ALA A 378 -1.90 18.54 14.14
N LYS A 379 -2.83 19.44 13.82
CA LYS A 379 -2.55 20.80 13.35
C LYS A 379 -1.87 21.66 14.43
N LYS A 380 -2.40 21.63 15.66
CA LYS A 380 -1.87 22.41 16.79
C LYS A 380 -0.42 22.09 17.10
N HIS A 381 -0.04 20.81 17.04
CA HIS A 381 1.31 20.36 17.36
C HIS A 381 2.21 20.20 16.13
N GLY A 382 1.72 20.51 14.91
CA GLY A 382 2.49 20.38 13.68
C GLY A 382 2.91 18.95 13.39
N ILE A 383 2.08 17.96 13.73
CA ILE A 383 2.35 16.54 13.48
C ILE A 383 2.19 16.28 11.99
N ARG A 384 3.15 15.58 11.40
CA ARG A 384 3.04 15.14 10.00
C ARG A 384 1.85 14.19 9.86
N THR A 385 0.88 14.61 9.06
CA THR A 385 -0.38 13.89 8.89
C THR A 385 -0.45 13.28 7.49
N ALA A 386 -0.88 12.04 7.39
CA ALA A 386 -1.13 11.33 6.15
C ALA A 386 -2.63 11.10 5.96
N PHE A 387 -3.11 11.24 4.74
CA PHE A 387 -4.45 10.85 4.34
C PHE A 387 -4.50 9.37 3.96
N GLY A 388 -5.45 8.65 4.54
CA GLY A 388 -5.80 7.30 4.14
C GLY A 388 -7.30 7.09 4.28
N THR A 389 -7.89 6.21 3.47
CA THR A 389 -9.35 5.98 3.50
C THR A 389 -9.75 4.92 4.50
N ASP A 390 -8.92 3.90 4.69
CA ASP A 390 -9.26 2.69 5.47
C ASP A 390 -10.62 2.09 5.08
N THR A 391 -10.94 2.17 3.79
CA THR A 391 -12.19 1.62 3.29
C THR A 391 -12.15 0.10 3.32
N LEU A 392 -13.10 -0.49 4.03
CA LEU A 392 -13.25 -1.93 4.20
C LEU A 392 -14.68 -2.37 3.93
N PHE A 393 -14.82 -3.58 3.38
CA PHE A 393 -16.04 -4.38 3.31
C PHE A 393 -17.25 -3.75 2.60
N SER A 394 -17.04 -2.71 1.78
CA SER A 394 -18.13 -2.00 1.10
C SER A 394 -17.73 -1.50 -0.29
N GLU A 395 -18.26 -2.13 -1.35
CA GLU A 395 -18.06 -1.67 -2.74
C GLU A 395 -18.56 -0.22 -2.94
N ARG A 396 -19.65 0.16 -2.26
CA ARG A 396 -20.19 1.52 -2.31
C ARG A 396 -19.20 2.55 -1.76
N ILE A 397 -18.63 2.28 -0.58
CA ILE A 397 -17.66 3.20 0.06
C ILE A 397 -16.34 3.18 -0.71
N ALA A 398 -15.90 2.02 -1.20
CA ALA A 398 -14.69 1.87 -2.02
C ALA A 398 -14.72 2.66 -3.34
N ALA A 399 -15.90 3.04 -3.82
CA ALA A 399 -16.07 3.89 -5.00
C ALA A 399 -16.02 5.39 -4.69
N ARG A 400 -15.70 5.80 -3.45
CA ARG A 400 -15.85 7.17 -2.94
C ARG A 400 -14.60 7.75 -2.26
N GLN A 401 -13.40 7.25 -2.61
CA GLN A 401 -12.15 7.73 -2.00
C GLN A 401 -11.94 9.25 -2.20
N GLY A 402 -12.23 9.75 -3.40
CA GLY A 402 -12.16 11.20 -3.68
C GLY A 402 -13.12 12.02 -2.82
N ALA A 403 -14.31 11.50 -2.53
CA ALA A 403 -15.27 12.14 -1.62
C ALA A 403 -14.74 12.13 -0.17
N GLN A 404 -14.13 11.04 0.28
CA GLN A 404 -13.49 10.99 1.60
C GLN A 404 -12.33 11.98 1.70
N LEU A 405 -11.51 12.12 0.66
CA LEU A 405 -10.47 13.13 0.61
C LEU A 405 -11.04 14.55 0.72
N ALA A 406 -12.12 14.84 0.00
CA ALA A 406 -12.76 16.15 0.02
C ALA A 406 -13.30 16.55 1.42
N LYS A 407 -13.66 15.60 2.27
CA LYS A 407 -14.07 15.86 3.67
C LYS A 407 -13.00 16.55 4.52
N LEU A 408 -11.71 16.39 4.15
CA LEU A 408 -10.61 17.02 4.90
C LEU A 408 -10.66 18.56 4.84
N THR A 409 -11.42 19.13 3.91
CA THR A 409 -11.68 20.59 3.87
C THR A 409 -12.40 21.10 5.12
N ARG A 410 -12.98 20.22 5.92
CA ARG A 410 -13.50 20.54 7.24
C ARG A 410 -12.41 21.09 8.18
N TRP A 411 -11.18 20.62 8.03
CA TRP A 411 -10.06 20.96 8.95
C TRP A 411 -8.92 21.69 8.24
N HIS A 412 -8.77 21.55 6.93
CA HIS A 412 -7.63 22.05 6.16
C HIS A 412 -8.07 22.83 4.92
N ALA A 413 -7.24 23.79 4.51
CA ALA A 413 -7.43 24.45 3.21
C ALA A 413 -7.24 23.44 2.06
N PRO A 414 -7.93 23.59 0.93
CA PRO A 414 -7.88 22.65 -0.20
C PRO A 414 -6.46 22.32 -0.67
N ALA A 415 -5.56 23.30 -0.76
CA ALA A 415 -4.16 23.07 -1.13
C ALA A 415 -3.43 22.14 -0.14
N ALA A 416 -3.69 22.27 1.16
CA ALA A 416 -3.12 21.39 2.18
C ALA A 416 -3.71 19.98 2.11
N VAL A 417 -5.00 19.84 1.75
CA VAL A 417 -5.64 18.54 1.52
C VAL A 417 -4.99 17.82 0.34
N LEU A 418 -4.83 18.51 -0.79
CA LEU A 418 -4.18 17.92 -1.96
C LEU A 418 -2.72 17.59 -1.70
N ARG A 419 -1.98 18.45 -1.01
CA ARG A 419 -0.61 18.19 -0.59
C ARG A 419 -0.51 16.95 0.30
N MET A 420 -1.44 16.79 1.27
CA MET A 420 -1.50 15.61 2.13
C MET A 420 -1.68 14.31 1.32
N ALA A 421 -2.58 14.33 0.31
CA ALA A 421 -2.83 13.17 -0.55
C ALA A 421 -1.81 13.01 -1.70
N THR A 422 -0.78 13.82 -1.78
CA THR A 422 0.28 13.77 -2.79
C THR A 422 1.67 13.79 -2.13
N ALA A 423 2.30 14.94 -1.98
CA ALA A 423 3.68 15.08 -1.47
C ALA A 423 3.85 14.53 -0.06
N ASP A 424 2.96 14.85 0.89
CA ASP A 424 3.11 14.41 2.27
C ASP A 424 2.93 12.88 2.38
N ASN A 425 1.95 12.28 1.69
CA ASN A 425 1.81 10.83 1.63
C ASN A 425 3.03 10.17 0.97
N ALA A 426 3.61 10.78 -0.07
CA ALA A 426 4.84 10.27 -0.69
C ALA A 426 6.03 10.26 0.29
N GLU A 427 6.16 11.26 1.16
CA GLU A 427 7.17 11.27 2.22
C GLU A 427 6.97 10.14 3.24
N LEU A 428 5.71 9.82 3.60
CA LEU A 428 5.42 8.66 4.44
C LEU A 428 5.82 7.35 3.75
N LEU A 429 5.49 7.17 2.47
CA LEU A 429 5.86 5.99 1.71
C LEU A 429 7.40 5.84 1.60
N ALA A 430 8.14 6.95 1.53
CA ALA A 430 9.59 6.97 1.49
C ALA A 430 10.27 6.42 2.77
N LEU A 431 9.55 6.32 3.90
CA LEU A 431 10.06 5.64 5.10
C LEU A 431 10.38 4.15 4.87
N SER A 432 9.84 3.56 3.82
CA SER A 432 10.19 2.20 3.39
C SER A 432 11.66 2.06 2.99
N GLY A 433 12.37 3.18 2.76
CA GLY A 433 13.78 3.20 2.43
C GLY A 433 14.13 2.28 1.27
N PRO A 434 15.15 1.41 1.40
CA PRO A 434 15.51 0.46 0.34
C PRO A 434 14.48 -0.66 0.13
N ARG A 435 13.42 -0.73 0.94
CA ARG A 435 12.29 -1.66 0.75
C ARG A 435 11.16 -1.03 -0.04
N SER A 436 11.29 0.24 -0.46
CA SER A 436 10.34 0.82 -1.41
C SER A 436 10.33 0.00 -2.70
N PRO A 437 9.14 -0.46 -3.16
CA PRO A 437 9.07 -1.23 -4.40
C PRO A 437 9.37 -0.39 -5.64
N TYR A 438 9.32 0.93 -5.53
CA TYR A 438 9.51 1.85 -6.65
C TYR A 438 10.57 2.90 -6.35
N THR A 439 11.39 3.22 -7.36
CA THR A 439 12.45 4.21 -7.28
C THR A 439 12.03 5.52 -7.97
N GLY A 440 12.27 6.65 -7.31
CA GLY A 440 11.99 7.99 -7.83
C GLY A 440 11.09 8.79 -6.91
N LYS A 441 11.04 10.10 -7.15
CA LYS A 441 10.14 11.01 -6.42
C LYS A 441 8.71 10.80 -6.86
N LEU A 442 7.80 10.87 -5.90
CA LEU A 442 6.37 10.68 -6.08
C LEU A 442 5.61 11.85 -5.46
N GLY A 443 4.40 12.10 -5.92
CA GLY A 443 3.50 13.10 -5.32
C GLY A 443 3.85 14.55 -5.61
N VAL A 444 4.80 14.79 -6.52
CA VAL A 444 5.24 16.13 -6.96
C VAL A 444 5.38 16.21 -8.46
N ILE A 445 5.23 17.42 -9.03
CA ILE A 445 5.52 17.69 -10.44
C ILE A 445 6.79 18.53 -10.52
N GLU A 446 7.92 17.85 -10.69
CA GLU A 446 9.23 18.44 -10.90
C GLU A 446 10.07 17.52 -11.80
N ALA A 447 11.21 18.01 -12.29
CA ALA A 447 12.11 17.21 -13.12
C ALA A 447 12.57 15.95 -12.37
N ASP A 448 12.67 14.83 -13.10
CA ASP A 448 13.02 13.48 -12.63
C ASP A 448 12.01 12.81 -11.69
N ALA A 449 10.88 13.45 -11.34
CA ALA A 449 9.80 12.80 -10.62
C ALA A 449 9.09 11.77 -11.50
N LEU A 450 8.43 10.79 -10.87
CA LEU A 450 7.61 9.81 -11.58
C LEU A 450 6.41 10.50 -12.25
N ALA A 451 6.13 10.13 -13.49
CA ALA A 451 5.02 10.68 -14.26
C ALA A 451 3.70 10.00 -13.91
N ASP A 452 3.27 10.22 -12.67
CA ASP A 452 1.95 9.87 -12.16
C ASP A 452 1.15 11.17 -12.03
N LEU A 453 0.24 11.43 -12.98
CA LEU A 453 -0.37 12.75 -13.20
C LEU A 453 -1.88 12.66 -13.41
N LEU A 454 -2.59 13.70 -12.99
CA LEU A 454 -4.01 13.89 -13.25
C LEU A 454 -4.23 15.24 -13.93
N VAL A 455 -5.19 15.30 -14.86
CA VAL A 455 -5.80 16.56 -15.28
C VAL A 455 -7.21 16.62 -14.75
N VAL A 456 -7.47 17.61 -13.90
CA VAL A 456 -8.79 17.88 -13.32
C VAL A 456 -9.50 18.98 -14.14
N GLY A 457 -10.74 18.72 -14.57
CA GLY A 457 -11.55 19.69 -15.28
C GLY A 457 -12.14 20.71 -14.32
N GLY A 458 -11.41 21.80 -14.08
CA GLY A 458 -11.78 22.85 -13.13
C GLY A 458 -10.65 23.16 -12.15
N ASP A 459 -10.97 23.84 -11.04
CA ASP A 459 -10.02 24.26 -10.01
C ASP A 459 -10.29 23.53 -8.68
N PRO A 460 -9.54 22.45 -8.36
CA PRO A 460 -9.74 21.71 -7.13
C PRO A 460 -9.32 22.50 -5.87
N LEU A 461 -8.57 23.59 -5.99
CA LEU A 461 -8.30 24.49 -4.86
C LEU A 461 -9.49 25.39 -4.53
N ALA A 462 -10.35 25.67 -5.52
CA ALA A 462 -11.58 26.41 -5.31
C ALA A 462 -12.77 25.49 -4.94
N ASP A 463 -12.79 24.27 -5.51
CA ASP A 463 -13.86 23.29 -5.28
C ASP A 463 -13.31 21.86 -5.22
N MET A 464 -13.12 21.35 -4.00
CA MET A 464 -12.65 19.99 -3.77
C MET A 464 -13.63 18.90 -4.19
N SER A 465 -14.92 19.24 -4.44
CA SER A 465 -15.89 18.25 -4.95
C SER A 465 -15.53 17.75 -6.35
N LEU A 466 -14.71 18.49 -7.10
CA LEU A 466 -14.16 18.06 -8.38
C LEU A 466 -13.33 16.77 -8.27
N ILE A 467 -12.64 16.59 -7.16
CA ILE A 467 -11.87 15.35 -6.89
C ILE A 467 -12.78 14.18 -6.50
N ALA A 468 -13.95 14.47 -5.91
CA ALA A 468 -14.92 13.46 -5.52
C ALA A 468 -15.62 12.79 -6.72
N ASP A 469 -15.76 13.50 -7.83
CA ASP A 469 -16.39 12.96 -9.05
C ASP A 469 -15.32 12.59 -10.08
N ARG A 470 -15.12 11.27 -10.27
CA ARG A 470 -14.20 10.74 -11.29
C ARG A 470 -14.43 11.24 -12.73
N ASN A 471 -15.60 11.80 -13.04
CA ASN A 471 -15.86 12.39 -14.36
C ASN A 471 -15.11 13.71 -14.57
N ASN A 472 -14.73 14.39 -13.50
CA ASN A 472 -13.89 15.58 -13.55
C ASN A 472 -12.40 15.26 -13.71
N LEU A 473 -11.96 14.03 -13.45
CA LEU A 473 -10.62 13.57 -13.77
C LEU A 473 -10.53 13.32 -15.28
N LYS A 474 -10.15 14.33 -16.04
CA LYS A 474 -10.14 14.31 -17.51
C LYS A 474 -9.04 13.44 -18.06
N LEU A 475 -7.89 13.41 -17.38
CA LEU A 475 -6.79 12.54 -17.74
C LEU A 475 -6.24 11.87 -16.48
N ILE A 476 -5.90 10.60 -16.59
CA ILE A 476 -5.18 9.82 -15.57
C ILE A 476 -3.97 9.17 -16.22
N MET A 477 -2.79 9.52 -15.74
CA MET A 477 -1.51 8.94 -16.14
C MET A 477 -0.85 8.29 -14.94
N LYS A 478 -0.33 7.08 -15.10
CA LYS A 478 0.54 6.40 -14.14
C LYS A 478 1.72 5.82 -14.89
N ASP A 479 2.92 6.00 -14.34
CA ASP A 479 4.15 5.49 -14.94
C ASP A 479 4.36 5.96 -16.41
N GLY A 480 3.94 7.20 -16.71
CA GLY A 480 3.97 7.77 -18.05
C GLY A 480 2.94 7.20 -19.04
N GLN A 481 2.13 6.24 -18.62
CA GLN A 481 1.06 5.65 -19.43
C GLN A 481 -0.28 6.31 -19.12
N ILE A 482 -1.04 6.62 -20.16
CA ILE A 482 -2.38 7.20 -20.04
C ILE A 482 -3.41 6.08 -19.93
N TYR A 483 -4.14 6.07 -18.82
CA TYR A 483 -5.21 5.12 -18.53
C TYR A 483 -6.60 5.70 -18.79
N LYS A 484 -6.71 7.02 -18.76
CA LYS A 484 -7.93 7.77 -19.10
C LYS A 484 -7.55 9.06 -19.80
N ASN A 485 -8.25 9.39 -20.88
CA ASN A 485 -8.18 10.69 -21.55
C ASN A 485 -9.56 11.02 -22.11
N THR A 486 -10.16 12.10 -21.60
CA THR A 486 -11.47 12.66 -22.03
C THR A 486 -11.37 14.16 -22.26
N LEU A 487 -10.13 14.66 -22.54
CA LEU A 487 -9.86 16.04 -22.95
C LEU A 487 -10.35 16.32 -24.38
#